data_501d6ec5d7b1ea5b2d3da130b0c446fc
#
_entry.id   501d6ec5d7b1ea5b2d3da130b0c446fc
#
_cell.length_a   1.000
_cell.length_b   1.000
_cell.length_c   1.000
_cell.angle_alpha   90.00
_cell.angle_beta   90.00
_cell.angle_gamma   90.00
#
_symmetry.space_group_name_H-M   'P 1'
#
loop_
_entity.id
_entity.type
_entity.pdbx_description
1 polymer ?
#
loop_
_entity_poly.entity_id
_entity_poly.type
_entity_poly.pdbx_seq_one_letter_code
_entity_poly.pdbx_strand_id
1 'polypeptide(L)'
;MMPTASAVAASRRTAVLLVLVMCGALLPLSAPMVSADGRDASILVTAIPSALEVNPGEAGEYTIRVRNTGSNPVTVQIASSEEATQECNAYTSSVTQIPGPIDAGSYEEATMNITLAQTAEGECDTTVTVTANEQATPPDVAGAPAQESVTVTTTAGDGSGSAVFGVDLIINQNSKNWNGEEEIDYLVEVENTGQTNETVNLVVEEGT
;
A
#
# COMPACT_ATOMS: atom_id res chain seq x y z
N MET A 1 26.03 59.27 42.39
CA MET A 1 26.56 58.25 43.27
C MET A 1 26.09 56.90 42.77
N MET A 2 26.97 56.19 42.11
CA MET A 2 26.74 54.79 41.68
C MET A 2 27.17 53.87 42.82
N PRO A 3 26.51 52.74 43.02
CA PRO A 3 27.22 51.58 43.46
C PRO A 3 27.23 50.46 42.43
N THR A 4 28.37 49.94 42.30
CA THR A 4 28.94 48.89 41.53
C THR A 4 28.24 47.52 41.69
N ALA A 5 27.97 46.91 40.56
CA ALA A 5 27.65 45.50 40.48
C ALA A 5 28.85 44.62 40.79
N SER A 6 28.73 43.68 41.70
CA SER A 6 29.71 42.65 41.95
C SER A 6 29.22 41.30 41.36
N ALA A 7 30.08 40.73 40.54
CA ALA A 7 29.84 39.57 39.74
C ALA A 7 29.76 38.28 40.56
N VAL A 8 28.77 37.45 40.25
CA VAL A 8 28.75 36.03 40.61
C VAL A 8 29.23 35.22 39.40
N ALA A 9 30.52 35.00 39.34
CA ALA A 9 31.17 34.18 38.33
C ALA A 9 31.78 32.90 38.91
N ALA A 10 31.01 32.12 39.65
CA ALA A 10 31.53 30.88 40.26
C ALA A 10 30.64 29.63 40.07
N SER A 11 29.55 29.73 39.33
CA SER A 11 28.60 28.58 39.24
C SER A 11 28.67 27.76 37.93
N ARG A 12 29.42 28.22 36.93
CA ARG A 12 29.40 27.50 35.60
C ARG A 12 30.44 26.39 35.47
N ARG A 13 31.45 26.31 36.31
CA ARG A 13 32.49 25.28 36.17
C ARG A 13 32.19 23.97 36.89
N THR A 14 31.38 23.99 37.94
CA THR A 14 30.98 22.81 38.69
C THR A 14 29.84 22.04 38.03
N ALA A 15 28.95 22.72 37.31
CA ALA A 15 27.84 22.07 36.60
C ALA A 15 28.30 21.27 35.36
N VAL A 16 29.36 21.76 34.67
CA VAL A 16 29.92 21.05 33.50
C VAL A 16 30.63 19.78 33.90
N LEU A 17 31.27 19.76 35.07
CA LEU A 17 31.97 18.56 35.55
C LEU A 17 31.02 17.45 36.01
N LEU A 18 29.86 17.83 36.56
CA LEU A 18 28.85 16.85 37.00
C LEU A 18 28.13 16.18 35.82
N VAL A 19 27.90 16.91 34.71
CA VAL A 19 27.29 16.37 33.49
C VAL A 19 28.25 15.40 32.78
N LEU A 20 29.55 15.65 32.80
CA LEU A 20 30.54 14.79 32.15
C LEU A 20 30.74 13.46 32.90
N VAL A 21 30.58 13.44 34.22
CA VAL A 21 30.68 12.21 35.03
C VAL A 21 29.42 11.35 34.89
N MET A 22 28.26 11.95 34.67
CA MET A 22 27.01 11.17 34.41
C MET A 22 26.94 10.59 33.01
N CYS A 23 27.57 11.21 32.00
CA CYS A 23 27.63 10.66 30.66
C CYS A 23 28.64 9.50 30.51
N GLY A 24 29.57 9.34 31.40
CA GLY A 24 30.58 8.27 31.37
C GLY A 24 30.13 6.93 31.95
N ALA A 25 28.96 6.86 32.62
CA ALA A 25 28.47 5.64 33.25
C ALA A 25 27.33 4.93 32.44
N LEU A 26 26.88 5.51 31.34
CA LEU A 26 26.03 4.85 30.36
C LEU A 26 26.91 4.26 29.26
N LEU A 27 27.69 3.23 29.61
CA LEU A 27 28.09 2.26 28.58
C LEU A 27 26.79 1.68 28.03
N PRO A 28 26.46 1.87 26.72
CA PRO A 28 25.42 1.08 26.15
C PRO A 28 25.87 -0.37 26.31
N LEU A 29 25.14 -1.17 27.11
CA LEU A 29 25.09 -2.59 26.82
C LEU A 29 24.64 -2.63 25.37
N SER A 30 25.58 -2.77 24.45
CA SER A 30 25.31 -3.30 23.13
C SER A 30 24.84 -4.74 23.38
N ALA A 31 23.58 -4.89 23.74
CA ALA A 31 22.91 -6.15 23.47
C ALA A 31 23.28 -6.47 22.01
N PRO A 32 23.81 -7.68 21.72
CA PRO A 32 23.91 -8.07 20.34
C PRO A 32 22.53 -7.77 19.76
N MET A 33 22.46 -6.84 18.82
CA MET A 33 21.33 -6.81 17.92
C MET A 33 21.40 -8.19 17.26
N VAL A 34 20.62 -9.10 17.77
CA VAL A 34 20.16 -10.21 16.99
C VAL A 34 19.53 -9.46 15.80
N SER A 35 20.24 -9.42 14.70
CA SER A 35 19.62 -9.16 13.43
C SER A 35 18.56 -10.24 13.38
N ALA A 36 17.34 -9.88 13.78
CA ALA A 36 16.21 -10.59 13.32
C ALA A 36 16.43 -10.59 11.81
N ASP A 37 16.61 -11.75 11.24
CA ASP A 37 16.67 -11.95 9.79
C ASP A 37 15.24 -11.62 9.34
N GLY A 38 14.96 -10.30 9.39
CA GLY A 38 13.64 -9.73 9.23
C GLY A 38 13.26 -9.90 7.78
N ARG A 39 12.54 -10.96 7.54
CA ARG A 39 11.79 -11.14 6.31
C ARG A 39 10.59 -10.23 6.44
N ASP A 40 10.75 -9.00 5.98
CA ASP A 40 9.65 -8.04 6.00
C ASP A 40 8.49 -8.56 5.14
N ALA A 41 7.28 -8.32 5.58
CA ALA A 41 6.10 -8.59 4.77
C ALA A 41 6.25 -7.87 3.42
N SER A 42 5.80 -8.50 2.34
CA SER A 42 5.81 -7.91 1.01
C SER A 42 4.55 -8.32 0.28
N ILE A 43 3.83 -7.34 -0.24
CA ILE A 43 2.58 -7.57 -0.98
C ILE A 43 2.55 -6.73 -2.25
N LEU A 44 1.75 -7.17 -3.21
CA LEU A 44 1.34 -6.40 -4.38
C LEU A 44 -0.19 -6.31 -4.36
N VAL A 45 -0.72 -5.10 -4.53
CA VAL A 45 -2.17 -4.85 -4.56
C VAL A 45 -2.57 -4.34 -5.93
N THR A 46 -3.60 -4.93 -6.52
CA THR A 46 -4.20 -4.49 -7.78
C THR A 46 -5.71 -4.40 -7.62
N ALA A 47 -6.34 -3.52 -8.38
CA ALA A 47 -7.79 -3.37 -8.44
C ALA A 47 -8.28 -3.62 -9.87
N ILE A 48 -9.37 -4.37 -10.02
CA ILE A 48 -9.93 -4.80 -11.29
C ILE A 48 -11.45 -4.53 -11.28
N PRO A 49 -11.96 -3.69 -12.19
CA PRO A 49 -11.22 -2.77 -13.06
C PRO A 49 -10.51 -1.66 -12.27
N SER A 50 -9.65 -0.88 -12.91
CA SER A 50 -9.04 0.30 -12.30
C SER A 50 -9.96 1.54 -12.34
N ALA A 51 -10.92 1.54 -13.27
CA ALA A 51 -11.93 2.57 -13.41
C ALA A 51 -13.27 1.97 -13.82
N LEU A 52 -14.38 2.56 -13.36
CA LEU A 52 -15.73 2.09 -13.62
C LEU A 52 -16.70 3.27 -13.75
N GLU A 53 -17.59 3.20 -14.73
CA GLU A 53 -18.73 4.09 -14.81
C GLU A 53 -19.95 3.42 -14.17
N VAL A 54 -20.59 4.11 -13.23
CA VAL A 54 -21.74 3.62 -12.46
C VAL A 54 -22.86 4.65 -12.52
N ASN A 55 -24.08 4.22 -12.79
CA ASN A 55 -25.21 5.15 -12.80
C ASN A 55 -25.54 5.67 -11.39
N PRO A 56 -25.95 6.94 -11.25
CA PRO A 56 -26.43 7.46 -9.98
C PRO A 56 -27.55 6.59 -9.39
N GLY A 57 -27.44 6.25 -8.12
CA GLY A 57 -28.34 5.35 -7.40
C GLY A 57 -28.01 3.86 -7.53
N GLU A 58 -26.98 3.49 -8.27
CA GLU A 58 -26.51 2.12 -8.41
C GLU A 58 -25.20 1.89 -7.65
N ALA A 59 -24.74 0.62 -7.67
CA ALA A 59 -23.46 0.23 -7.09
C ALA A 59 -22.58 -0.39 -8.17
N GLY A 60 -21.29 -0.04 -8.13
CA GLY A 60 -20.23 -0.67 -8.91
C GLY A 60 -19.39 -1.61 -8.05
N GLU A 61 -18.83 -2.63 -8.66
CA GLU A 61 -18.01 -3.64 -8.00
C GLU A 61 -16.59 -3.64 -8.56
N TYR A 62 -15.62 -3.71 -7.66
CA TYR A 62 -14.19 -3.86 -7.96
C TYR A 62 -13.67 -5.11 -7.27
N THR A 63 -12.82 -5.84 -7.94
CA THR A 63 -12.03 -6.92 -7.33
C THR A 63 -10.68 -6.37 -6.87
N ILE A 64 -10.39 -6.49 -5.59
CA ILE A 64 -9.10 -6.12 -5.01
C ILE A 64 -8.29 -7.39 -4.84
N ARG A 65 -7.26 -7.55 -5.66
CA ARG A 65 -6.37 -8.71 -5.60
C ARG A 65 -5.13 -8.36 -4.80
N VAL A 66 -4.86 -9.14 -3.76
CA VAL A 66 -3.68 -8.99 -2.89
C VAL A 66 -2.79 -10.20 -3.06
N ARG A 67 -1.61 -10.01 -3.63
CA ARG A 67 -0.61 -11.05 -3.80
C ARG A 67 0.47 -10.93 -2.74
N ASN A 68 0.76 -12.02 -2.07
CA ASN A 68 1.91 -12.11 -1.19
C ASN A 68 3.18 -12.36 -2.02
N THR A 69 4.06 -11.37 -2.08
CA THR A 69 5.37 -11.44 -2.77
C THR A 69 6.51 -11.78 -1.82
N GLY A 70 6.22 -11.87 -0.53
CA GLY A 70 7.16 -12.29 0.51
C GLY A 70 7.39 -13.81 0.55
N SER A 71 8.21 -14.26 1.48
CA SER A 71 8.60 -15.67 1.65
C SER A 71 7.80 -16.39 2.73
N ASN A 72 7.03 -15.69 3.55
CA ASN A 72 6.21 -16.23 4.62
C ASN A 72 4.73 -15.88 4.42
N PRO A 73 3.80 -16.67 4.97
CA PRO A 73 2.38 -16.32 4.94
C PRO A 73 2.11 -14.96 5.59
N VAL A 74 1.16 -14.18 5.04
CA VAL A 74 0.76 -12.89 5.59
C VAL A 74 -0.73 -12.86 5.87
N THR A 75 -1.13 -12.18 6.95
CA THR A 75 -2.52 -11.78 7.19
C THR A 75 -2.69 -10.33 6.77
N VAL A 76 -3.82 -10.00 6.15
CA VAL A 76 -4.04 -8.67 5.62
C VAL A 76 -5.27 -8.00 6.23
N GLN A 77 -5.23 -6.67 6.31
CA GLN A 77 -6.36 -5.82 6.63
C GLN A 77 -6.54 -4.83 5.47
N ILE A 78 -7.77 -4.68 5.00
CA ILE A 78 -8.10 -3.84 3.85
C ILE A 78 -9.03 -2.73 4.32
N ALA A 79 -8.71 -1.49 3.92
CA ALA A 79 -9.54 -0.32 4.16
C ALA A 79 -9.70 0.46 2.86
N SER A 80 -10.86 1.08 2.66
CA SER A 80 -11.13 2.00 1.56
C SER A 80 -11.45 3.39 2.11
N SER A 81 -11.09 4.42 1.35
CA SER A 81 -11.44 5.80 1.64
C SER A 81 -11.58 6.58 0.35
N GLU A 82 -12.66 7.32 0.22
CA GLU A 82 -12.89 8.26 -0.87
C GLU A 82 -12.01 9.50 -0.70
N GLU A 83 -11.67 10.13 -1.81
CA GLU A 83 -11.00 11.42 -1.77
C GLU A 83 -11.89 12.47 -1.07
N ALA A 84 -11.27 13.34 -0.27
CA ALA A 84 -11.99 14.37 0.51
C ALA A 84 -12.39 15.58 -0.36
N THR A 85 -13.08 15.32 -1.47
CA THR A 85 -13.65 16.34 -2.36
C THR A 85 -15.15 16.46 -2.16
N GLN A 86 -15.74 17.55 -2.64
CA GLN A 86 -17.20 17.75 -2.55
C GLN A 86 -17.94 16.73 -3.44
N GLU A 87 -17.39 16.36 -4.56
CA GLU A 87 -17.94 15.40 -5.51
C GLU A 87 -18.01 14.00 -4.90
N CYS A 88 -16.96 13.58 -4.19
CA CYS A 88 -16.88 12.29 -3.53
C CYS A 88 -17.86 12.09 -2.37
N ASN A 89 -18.49 13.15 -1.85
CA ASN A 89 -19.50 13.01 -0.78
C ASN A 89 -20.76 12.22 -1.20
N ALA A 90 -20.97 12.07 -2.51
CA ALA A 90 -22.07 11.28 -3.06
C ALA A 90 -21.70 9.81 -3.33
N TYR A 91 -20.47 9.42 -3.01
CA TYR A 91 -19.92 8.08 -3.19
C TYR A 91 -19.65 7.44 -1.84
N THR A 92 -19.91 6.16 -1.71
CA THR A 92 -19.66 5.40 -0.47
C THR A 92 -19.06 4.05 -0.82
N SER A 93 -17.84 3.80 -0.37
CA SER A 93 -17.17 2.52 -0.57
C SER A 93 -17.33 1.59 0.63
N SER A 94 -17.27 0.31 0.35
CA SER A 94 -17.13 -0.76 1.34
C SER A 94 -16.30 -1.89 0.77
N VAL A 95 -15.41 -2.46 1.55
CA VAL A 95 -14.54 -3.55 1.12
C VAL A 95 -14.65 -4.74 2.05
N THR A 96 -14.71 -5.94 1.47
CA THR A 96 -14.67 -7.19 2.24
C THR A 96 -13.27 -7.47 2.74
N GLN A 97 -13.16 -8.23 3.84
CA GLN A 97 -11.86 -8.66 4.36
C GLN A 97 -11.52 -10.05 3.81
N ILE A 98 -10.23 -10.29 3.56
CA ILE A 98 -9.72 -11.61 3.21
C ILE A 98 -9.60 -12.43 4.50
N PRO A 99 -10.33 -13.55 4.62
CA PRO A 99 -10.25 -14.42 5.79
C PRO A 99 -9.02 -15.32 5.74
N GLY A 100 -8.14 -15.18 6.71
CA GLY A 100 -6.98 -16.07 6.84
C GLY A 100 -5.71 -15.56 6.17
N PRO A 101 -4.63 -16.34 6.27
CA PRO A 101 -3.35 -15.96 5.70
C PRO A 101 -3.31 -16.23 4.19
N ILE A 102 -2.55 -15.39 3.49
CA ILE A 102 -2.16 -15.59 2.10
C ILE A 102 -0.77 -16.24 2.09
N ASP A 103 -0.66 -17.42 1.52
CA ASP A 103 0.61 -18.14 1.43
C ASP A 103 1.62 -17.41 0.53
N ALA A 104 2.90 -17.65 0.74
CA ALA A 104 3.98 -17.08 -0.06
C ALA A 104 3.79 -17.36 -1.57
N GLY A 105 3.85 -16.32 -2.39
CA GLY A 105 3.66 -16.38 -3.84
C GLY A 105 2.21 -16.52 -4.30
N SER A 106 1.25 -16.76 -3.39
CA SER A 106 -0.18 -16.87 -3.67
C SER A 106 -0.88 -15.49 -3.66
N TYR A 107 -2.11 -15.46 -4.15
CA TYR A 107 -2.97 -14.27 -4.04
C TYR A 107 -4.36 -14.67 -3.52
N GLU A 108 -5.04 -13.70 -2.95
CA GLU A 108 -6.46 -13.76 -2.56
C GLU A 108 -7.16 -12.48 -3.02
N GLU A 109 -8.48 -12.56 -3.12
CA GLU A 109 -9.31 -11.49 -3.63
C GLU A 109 -10.33 -11.01 -2.59
N ALA A 110 -10.56 -9.71 -2.58
CA ALA A 110 -11.61 -9.07 -1.83
C ALA A 110 -12.51 -8.30 -2.78
N THR A 111 -13.79 -8.21 -2.48
CA THR A 111 -14.73 -7.39 -3.24
C THR A 111 -14.85 -6.01 -2.58
N MET A 112 -14.72 -4.97 -3.39
CA MET A 112 -15.06 -3.61 -3.00
C MET A 112 -16.28 -3.14 -3.78
N ASN A 113 -17.27 -2.64 -3.07
CA ASN A 113 -18.46 -2.02 -3.67
C ASN A 113 -18.42 -0.52 -3.45
N ILE A 114 -18.72 0.25 -4.50
CA ILE A 114 -18.92 1.69 -4.42
C ILE A 114 -20.37 1.96 -4.79
N THR A 115 -21.12 2.56 -3.87
CA THR A 115 -22.52 2.95 -4.07
C THR A 115 -22.58 4.44 -4.33
N LEU A 116 -23.28 4.82 -5.39
CA LEU A 116 -23.51 6.20 -5.77
C LEU A 116 -24.88 6.67 -5.25
N ALA A 117 -24.92 7.86 -4.65
CA ALA A 117 -26.19 8.51 -4.39
C ALA A 117 -26.87 8.91 -5.71
N GLN A 118 -28.20 9.09 -5.72
CA GLN A 118 -28.93 9.52 -6.93
C GLN A 118 -28.51 10.92 -7.43
N THR A 119 -27.83 11.67 -6.62
CA THR A 119 -27.31 13.01 -6.93
C THR A 119 -25.80 12.98 -7.24
N ALA A 120 -25.21 11.81 -7.41
CA ALA A 120 -23.82 11.71 -7.75
C ALA A 120 -23.54 12.23 -9.16
N GLU A 121 -22.54 13.06 -9.28
CA GLU A 121 -22.07 13.65 -10.54
C GLU A 121 -20.53 13.64 -10.53
N GLY A 122 -19.93 13.65 -11.70
CA GLY A 122 -18.49 13.74 -11.86
C GLY A 122 -17.75 12.45 -11.55
N GLU A 123 -16.56 12.58 -11.02
CA GLU A 123 -15.60 11.49 -10.81
C GLU A 123 -15.14 11.49 -9.36
N CYS A 124 -14.95 10.31 -8.79
CA CYS A 124 -14.42 10.15 -7.46
C CYS A 124 -13.33 9.08 -7.43
N ASP A 125 -12.19 9.46 -6.87
CA ASP A 125 -11.11 8.54 -6.58
C ASP A 125 -11.29 7.91 -5.20
N THR A 126 -11.19 6.58 -5.17
CA THR A 126 -11.21 5.79 -3.94
C THR A 126 -9.88 5.09 -3.76
N THR A 127 -9.20 5.36 -2.66
CA THR A 127 -7.95 4.69 -2.30
C THR A 127 -8.24 3.47 -1.43
N VAL A 128 -7.76 2.32 -1.87
CA VAL A 128 -7.77 1.07 -1.09
C VAL A 128 -6.38 0.87 -0.50
N THR A 129 -6.31 0.78 0.80
CA THR A 129 -5.06 0.55 1.54
C THR A 129 -5.07 -0.84 2.16
N VAL A 130 -4.04 -1.61 1.89
CA VAL A 130 -3.84 -2.97 2.42
C VAL A 130 -2.64 -2.96 3.34
N THR A 131 -2.84 -3.40 4.57
CA THR A 131 -1.75 -3.61 5.55
C THR A 131 -1.57 -5.10 5.75
N ALA A 132 -0.38 -5.61 5.48
CA ALA A 132 -0.01 -7.01 5.63
C ALA A 132 0.91 -7.22 6.82
N ASN A 133 0.59 -8.20 7.64
CA ASN A 133 1.41 -8.64 8.76
C ASN A 133 1.90 -10.05 8.51
N GLU A 134 3.21 -10.28 8.62
CA GLU A 134 3.80 -11.59 8.48
C GLU A 134 3.38 -12.51 9.62
N GLN A 135 3.08 -13.77 9.29
CA GLN A 135 2.91 -14.83 10.27
C GLN A 135 4.26 -15.54 10.50
N ALA A 136 4.95 -15.13 11.54
CA ALA A 136 6.17 -15.82 11.93
C ALA A 136 5.86 -17.12 12.70
N THR A 137 6.57 -18.20 12.37
CA THR A 137 6.53 -19.43 13.12
C THR A 137 7.68 -19.43 14.15
N PRO A 138 7.40 -19.58 15.46
CA PRO A 138 8.49 -19.61 16.44
C PRO A 138 9.56 -20.67 16.08
N PRO A 139 10.87 -20.36 16.21
CA PRO A 139 11.44 -19.24 16.97
C PRO A 139 11.57 -17.91 16.20
N ASP A 140 11.12 -17.83 14.96
CA ASP A 140 11.26 -16.64 14.13
C ASP A 140 10.44 -15.46 14.71
N VAL A 141 10.90 -14.27 14.46
CA VAL A 141 10.22 -13.02 14.82
C VAL A 141 9.61 -12.44 13.55
N ALA A 142 8.34 -12.06 13.61
CA ALA A 142 7.69 -11.39 12.48
C ALA A 142 8.44 -10.11 12.10
N GLY A 143 8.60 -9.91 10.79
CA GLY A 143 9.19 -8.70 10.25
C GLY A 143 8.27 -7.47 10.37
N ALA A 144 8.69 -6.35 9.80
CA ALA A 144 7.86 -5.16 9.73
C ALA A 144 6.63 -5.40 8.83
N PRO A 145 5.46 -4.81 9.18
CA PRO A 145 4.30 -4.87 8.32
C PRO A 145 4.57 -4.14 7.00
N ALA A 146 4.02 -4.68 5.91
CA ALA A 146 3.96 -3.97 4.63
C ALA A 146 2.64 -3.23 4.49
N GLN A 147 2.67 -2.09 3.82
CA GLN A 147 1.48 -1.34 3.46
C GLN A 147 1.58 -0.95 1.99
N GLU A 148 0.53 -1.28 1.22
CA GLU A 148 0.39 -0.93 -0.18
C GLU A 148 -0.99 -0.31 -0.41
N SER A 149 -1.09 0.56 -1.42
CA SER A 149 -2.35 1.21 -1.77
C SER A 149 -2.55 1.21 -3.27
N VAL A 150 -3.80 1.05 -3.68
CA VAL A 150 -4.24 1.22 -5.06
C VAL A 150 -5.40 2.21 -5.10
N THR A 151 -5.44 3.05 -6.11
CA THR A 151 -6.54 3.99 -6.34
C THR A 151 -7.38 3.49 -7.50
N VAL A 152 -8.69 3.53 -7.32
CA VAL A 152 -9.68 3.29 -8.37
C VAL A 152 -10.50 4.54 -8.60
N THR A 153 -10.89 4.76 -9.83
CA THR A 153 -11.70 5.90 -10.24
C THR A 153 -13.12 5.46 -10.57
N THR A 154 -14.12 6.06 -9.95
CA THR A 154 -15.53 5.82 -10.27
C THR A 154 -16.14 7.09 -10.85
N THR A 155 -16.72 6.99 -12.05
CA THR A 155 -17.39 8.09 -12.72
C THR A 155 -18.90 7.89 -12.65
N ALA A 156 -19.64 8.93 -12.29
CA ALA A 156 -21.09 8.90 -12.35
C ALA A 156 -21.56 8.96 -13.81
N GLY A 157 -22.25 7.90 -14.26
CA GLY A 157 -22.83 7.83 -15.59
C GLY A 157 -23.98 8.81 -15.80
N ASP A 158 -24.25 9.13 -17.05
CA ASP A 158 -25.38 9.99 -17.45
C ASP A 158 -26.72 9.25 -17.51
N GLY A 159 -26.76 7.99 -17.05
CA GLY A 159 -27.94 7.12 -17.11
C GLY A 159 -28.21 6.53 -18.49
N SER A 160 -27.36 6.78 -19.48
CA SER A 160 -27.52 6.30 -20.86
C SER A 160 -26.88 4.94 -21.14
N GLY A 161 -26.26 4.32 -20.12
CA GLY A 161 -25.64 3.00 -20.23
C GLY A 161 -24.40 3.02 -21.13
N SER A 162 -23.40 3.79 -20.76
CA SER A 162 -22.11 3.77 -21.46
C SER A 162 -21.45 2.41 -21.35
N ALA A 163 -20.89 1.96 -22.47
CA ALA A 163 -20.06 0.76 -22.50
C ALA A 163 -18.77 1.03 -21.72
N VAL A 164 -18.57 0.26 -20.66
CA VAL A 164 -17.32 0.35 -19.88
C VAL A 164 -16.22 -0.35 -20.66
N PHE A 165 -15.19 0.41 -21.01
CA PHE A 165 -13.96 -0.13 -21.59
C PHE A 165 -12.95 -0.32 -20.45
N GLY A 166 -12.34 -1.48 -20.37
CA GLY A 166 -11.33 -1.74 -19.36
C GLY A 166 -10.42 -2.89 -19.75
N VAL A 167 -9.13 -2.66 -19.64
CA VAL A 167 -8.10 -3.70 -19.84
C VAL A 167 -7.13 -3.61 -18.66
N ASP A 168 -6.93 -4.73 -18.00
CA ASP A 168 -5.90 -4.85 -16.96
C ASP A 168 -4.70 -5.63 -17.47
N LEU A 169 -3.51 -5.22 -17.03
CA LEU A 169 -2.25 -5.82 -17.41
C LEU A 169 -1.51 -6.28 -16.16
N ILE A 170 -1.44 -7.59 -15.98
CA ILE A 170 -0.80 -8.18 -14.80
C ILE A 170 0.53 -8.80 -15.23
N ILE A 171 1.63 -8.31 -14.66
CA ILE A 171 2.97 -8.87 -14.86
C ILE A 171 3.35 -9.65 -13.61
N ASN A 172 3.44 -10.96 -13.72
CA ASN A 172 3.72 -11.85 -12.59
C ASN A 172 5.11 -11.67 -11.95
N GLN A 173 6.06 -11.14 -12.70
CA GLN A 173 7.40 -10.77 -12.21
C GLN A 173 7.85 -9.50 -12.91
N ASN A 174 8.09 -8.44 -12.14
CA ASN A 174 8.54 -7.15 -12.66
C ASN A 174 10.05 -7.06 -12.86
N SER A 175 10.84 -8.03 -12.35
CA SER A 175 12.28 -8.12 -12.56
C SER A 175 12.78 -9.56 -12.47
N LYS A 176 13.75 -9.90 -13.30
CA LYS A 176 14.50 -11.15 -13.26
C LYS A 176 15.99 -10.86 -13.42
N ASN A 177 16.83 -11.60 -12.71
CA ASN A 177 18.27 -11.54 -12.91
C ASN A 177 18.65 -12.44 -14.09
N TRP A 178 19.38 -11.87 -15.04
CA TRP A 178 19.87 -12.60 -16.20
C TRP A 178 21.36 -12.94 -16.02
N ASN A 179 21.70 -14.22 -16.21
CA ASN A 179 23.06 -14.73 -16.15
C ASN A 179 23.79 -14.70 -17.49
N GLY A 180 23.10 -14.28 -18.57
CA GLY A 180 23.67 -14.16 -19.91
C GLY A 180 23.59 -15.42 -20.78
N GLU A 181 23.04 -16.52 -20.28
CA GLU A 181 23.03 -17.82 -20.98
C GLU A 181 21.62 -18.34 -21.31
N GLU A 182 20.59 -17.87 -20.60
CA GLU A 182 19.23 -18.37 -20.75
C GLU A 182 18.27 -17.26 -21.20
N GLU A 183 17.25 -17.65 -21.98
CA GLU A 183 16.14 -16.76 -22.34
C GLU A 183 15.30 -16.45 -21.09
N ILE A 184 14.91 -15.19 -20.92
CA ILE A 184 14.05 -14.77 -19.83
C ILE A 184 12.62 -14.59 -20.34
N ASP A 185 11.72 -15.44 -19.85
CA ASP A 185 10.30 -15.33 -20.13
C ASP A 185 9.60 -14.50 -19.04
N TYR A 186 8.80 -13.53 -19.43
CA TYR A 186 7.85 -12.84 -18.58
C TYR A 186 6.44 -13.26 -18.95
N LEU A 187 5.67 -13.68 -17.97
CA LEU A 187 4.25 -13.92 -18.16
C LEU A 187 3.49 -12.60 -17.93
N VAL A 188 2.84 -12.16 -19.01
CA VAL A 188 1.94 -10.99 -18.98
C VAL A 188 0.54 -11.52 -19.20
N GLU A 189 -0.34 -11.31 -18.22
CA GLU A 189 -1.76 -11.61 -18.31
C GLU A 189 -2.50 -10.33 -18.70
N VAL A 190 -3.35 -10.43 -19.72
CA VAL A 190 -4.19 -9.33 -20.18
C VAL A 190 -5.63 -9.72 -19.92
N GLU A 191 -6.30 -8.99 -19.05
CA GLU A 191 -7.69 -9.23 -18.69
C GLU A 191 -8.58 -8.12 -19.27
N ASN A 192 -9.62 -8.49 -20.00
CA ASN A 192 -10.67 -7.55 -20.40
C ASN A 192 -11.63 -7.39 -19.21
N THR A 193 -11.55 -6.27 -18.54
CA THR A 193 -12.41 -5.91 -17.40
C THR A 193 -13.63 -5.08 -17.84
N GLY A 194 -13.71 -4.74 -19.15
CA GLY A 194 -14.82 -4.02 -19.74
C GLY A 194 -16.01 -4.92 -20.08
N GLN A 195 -17.13 -4.28 -20.43
CA GLN A 195 -18.37 -4.96 -20.85
C GLN A 195 -18.40 -5.25 -22.35
N THR A 196 -17.43 -4.79 -23.11
CA THR A 196 -17.33 -4.96 -24.56
C THR A 196 -16.10 -5.76 -24.94
N ASN A 197 -16.15 -6.42 -26.12
CA ASN A 197 -14.96 -7.06 -26.68
C ASN A 197 -13.98 -6.01 -27.17
N GLU A 198 -12.75 -6.07 -26.68
CA GLU A 198 -11.71 -5.13 -27.03
C GLU A 198 -10.52 -5.81 -27.71
N THR A 199 -9.81 -5.03 -28.52
CA THR A 199 -8.56 -5.47 -29.14
C THR A 199 -7.40 -4.75 -28.46
N VAL A 200 -6.52 -5.51 -27.82
CA VAL A 200 -5.37 -4.97 -27.11
C VAL A 200 -4.10 -5.19 -27.94
N ASN A 201 -3.31 -4.15 -28.14
CA ASN A 201 -1.99 -4.24 -28.74
C ASN A 201 -0.94 -4.09 -27.63
N LEU A 202 -0.14 -5.15 -27.43
CA LEU A 202 0.99 -5.10 -26.53
C LEU A 202 2.23 -4.61 -27.25
N VAL A 203 2.86 -3.57 -26.72
CA VAL A 203 4.14 -3.04 -27.21
C VAL A 203 5.15 -3.16 -26.09
N VAL A 204 6.28 -3.80 -26.38
CA VAL A 204 7.43 -3.87 -25.49
C VAL A 204 8.43 -2.81 -25.95
N GLU A 205 8.71 -1.84 -25.08
CA GLU A 205 9.76 -0.85 -25.30
C GLU A 205 11.03 -1.28 -24.55
N GLU A 206 12.15 -1.36 -25.26
CA GLU A 206 13.44 -1.58 -24.62
C GLU A 206 13.87 -0.29 -23.92
N GLY A 207 14.09 -0.39 -22.59
CA GLY A 207 14.67 0.72 -21.82
C GLY A 207 16.13 0.97 -22.24
N THR A 208 16.47 2.24 -22.45
CA THR A 208 17.84 2.70 -22.73
C THR A 208 18.65 2.88 -21.45
#